data_f1f51576c312dad1c6c27776c2b178c4
#
_entry.id   f1f51576c312dad1c6c27776c2b178c4
#
_cell.length_a   1.000
_cell.length_b   1.000
_cell.length_c   1.000
_cell.angle_alpha   90.00
_cell.angle_beta   90.00
_cell.angle_gamma   90.00
#
_symmetry.space_group_name_H-M   'P 1'
#
loop_
_entity.id
_entity.type
_entity.pdbx_description
1 polymer ?
#
loop_
_entity_poly.entity_id
_entity_poly.type
_entity_poly.pdbx_seq_one_letter_code
_entity_poly.pdbx_strand_id
1 'polypeptide(L)'
;MNSRPTRALIIAIVLILIVMGIAVVLTLNSPREAKFTTQAAWSRPYGVAQSMNIIDLTGDGKDDLFLQNESNVSVWDANGNPIFAQDIFPPLATTMGDVDGDGVEDIVIFAPIETGPAARVVSRGTIVWTRSIRDMRRPARAATIRFEPDPLIVLGDDNGLLVALSADGNEVWRAHVSSGDAIRGLDDARVSGELLLAAANHNGNVALLDADGDTRWTYLLSGALRRLRAYDLNGDGTSEILIGGDGNRLVLLDAASGREIANRPLGQAITEIREAEINGEPSSREFVVGGKDGGVWAFRADGTQMWSASVSDKVNEIAGVDVDDDGAEEIIIGDEAGGVTLFRRATGDRHGLMMQSSAIARIDAGKLTGSDQIAVADGNTVQLLSLQKSDAPFFYTPLVAGIVVSIIIFAAAWFIGTLPDKSALRVAIEDHSSAGLLSRRRMLHEGIADVERLKQSGEMPPEAYLARLKELRGQLADTEAALAKAGASIKTETFKCPNCGGTLPLGVDKCEYCGQVVIS
;
A
#
# COMPACT_ATOMS: atom_id res chain seq x y z
N MET A 1 7.68 54.52 -26.93
CA MET A 1 8.55 54.15 -25.79
C MET A 1 8.33 52.71 -25.41
N ASN A 2 9.08 51.79 -26.00
CA ASN A 2 9.08 50.37 -25.61
C ASN A 2 10.53 49.90 -25.70
N SER A 3 11.32 50.23 -24.67
CA SER A 3 12.72 49.78 -24.61
C SER A 3 12.76 48.24 -24.44
N ARG A 4 13.70 47.55 -25.09
CA ARG A 4 13.91 46.10 -25.01
C ARG A 4 13.93 45.57 -23.56
N PRO A 5 14.52 46.26 -22.54
CA PRO A 5 14.50 45.81 -21.16
C PRO A 5 13.09 45.75 -20.56
N THR A 6 12.19 46.67 -20.96
CA THR A 6 10.80 46.66 -20.48
C THR A 6 10.00 45.45 -21.00
N ARG A 7 10.24 45.02 -22.25
CA ARG A 7 9.59 43.83 -22.83
C ARG A 7 10.11 42.54 -22.19
N ALA A 8 11.42 42.41 -21.96
CA ALA A 8 12.02 41.27 -21.30
C ALA A 8 11.49 41.13 -19.86
N LEU A 9 11.37 42.23 -19.12
CA LEU A 9 10.86 42.25 -17.79
C LEU A 9 9.37 41.86 -17.75
N ILE A 10 8.54 42.35 -18.66
CA ILE A 10 7.11 41.97 -18.76
C ILE A 10 6.97 40.48 -19.06
N ILE A 11 7.74 39.94 -20.01
CA ILE A 11 7.71 38.49 -20.33
C ILE A 11 8.13 37.64 -19.10
N ALA A 12 9.19 38.08 -18.40
CA ALA A 12 9.63 37.38 -17.19
C ALA A 12 8.55 37.37 -16.09
N ILE A 13 7.88 38.51 -15.85
CA ILE A 13 6.78 38.59 -14.87
C ILE A 13 5.63 37.65 -15.25
N VAL A 14 5.23 37.60 -16.52
CA VAL A 14 4.16 36.71 -17.00
C VAL A 14 4.57 35.24 -16.80
N LEU A 15 5.79 34.87 -17.15
CA LEU A 15 6.30 33.50 -16.94
C LEU A 15 6.35 33.13 -15.46
N ILE A 16 6.80 34.03 -14.60
CA ILE A 16 6.81 33.82 -13.14
C ILE A 16 5.38 33.59 -12.62
N LEU A 17 4.41 34.39 -13.05
CA LEU A 17 3.02 34.22 -12.64
C LEU A 17 2.45 32.86 -13.09
N ILE A 18 2.79 32.41 -14.32
CA ILE A 18 2.38 31.10 -14.83
C ILE A 18 3.03 29.97 -14.01
N VAL A 19 4.35 30.03 -13.79
CA VAL A 19 5.10 29.02 -13.02
C VAL A 19 4.57 28.93 -11.58
N MET A 20 4.35 30.09 -10.93
CA MET A 20 3.79 30.11 -9.58
C MET A 20 2.35 29.60 -9.55
N GLY A 21 1.52 29.96 -10.54
CA GLY A 21 0.16 29.42 -10.66
C GLY A 21 0.16 27.90 -10.79
N ILE A 22 1.00 27.33 -11.64
CA ILE A 22 1.16 25.87 -11.78
C ILE A 22 1.67 25.25 -10.48
N ALA A 23 2.67 25.86 -9.84
CA ALA A 23 3.22 25.36 -8.58
C ALA A 23 2.16 25.34 -7.47
N VAL A 24 1.32 26.37 -7.35
CA VAL A 24 0.19 26.42 -6.40
C VAL A 24 -0.82 25.32 -6.72
N VAL A 25 -1.23 25.16 -7.98
CA VAL A 25 -2.17 24.11 -8.40
C VAL A 25 -1.62 22.73 -8.09
N LEU A 26 -0.34 22.46 -8.41
CA LEU A 26 0.32 21.19 -8.10
C LEU A 26 0.42 20.96 -6.58
N THR A 27 0.68 21.99 -5.78
CA THR A 27 0.74 21.88 -4.33
C THR A 27 -0.64 21.61 -3.73
N LEU A 28 -1.70 22.26 -4.24
CA LEU A 28 -3.07 22.05 -3.78
C LEU A 28 -3.63 20.68 -4.19
N ASN A 29 -3.21 20.17 -5.36
CA ASN A 29 -3.62 18.87 -5.90
C ASN A 29 -2.64 17.74 -5.55
N SER A 30 -1.56 18.01 -4.80
CA SER A 30 -0.69 16.93 -4.32
C SER A 30 -1.49 16.02 -3.41
N PRO A 31 -1.50 14.70 -3.67
CA PRO A 31 -2.17 13.76 -2.79
C PRO A 31 -1.58 13.91 -1.38
N ARG A 32 -2.44 14.22 -0.43
CA ARG A 32 -2.05 14.26 0.98
C ARG A 32 -1.96 12.82 1.45
N GLU A 33 -0.78 12.24 1.45
CA GLU A 33 -0.57 10.93 2.08
C GLU A 33 -0.71 11.11 3.59
N ALA A 34 -1.88 10.75 4.12
CA ALA A 34 -2.06 10.65 5.55
C ALA A 34 -1.06 9.64 6.11
N LYS A 35 -0.34 10.01 7.16
CA LYS A 35 0.50 9.08 7.91
C LYS A 35 -0.33 8.48 9.03
N PHE A 36 -0.40 7.15 9.05
CA PHE A 36 -0.97 6.41 10.16
C PHE A 36 0.15 6.06 11.15
N THR A 37 -0.09 6.31 12.40
CA THR A 37 0.83 5.96 13.50
C THR A 37 0.05 5.22 14.58
N THR A 38 0.73 4.30 15.27
CA THR A 38 0.17 3.57 16.39
C THR A 38 0.79 4.04 17.69
N GLN A 39 -0.03 4.12 18.73
CA GLN A 39 0.43 4.35 20.09
C GLN A 39 -0.13 3.25 20.98
N ALA A 40 0.75 2.50 21.67
CA ALA A 40 0.30 1.47 22.59
C ALA A 40 -0.39 2.09 23.81
N ALA A 41 -1.64 1.70 24.04
CA ALA A 41 -2.38 2.01 25.26
C ALA A 41 -1.86 1.12 26.41
N TRP A 42 -1.71 -0.16 26.13
CA TRP A 42 -1.10 -1.12 27.01
C TRP A 42 -0.57 -2.35 26.26
N SER A 43 0.30 -3.13 26.93
CA SER A 43 0.77 -4.44 26.48
C SER A 43 0.75 -5.40 27.67
N ARG A 44 0.28 -6.62 27.46
CA ARG A 44 0.15 -7.65 28.48
C ARG A 44 0.68 -8.99 27.98
N PRO A 45 1.36 -9.77 28.82
CA PRO A 45 1.72 -11.15 28.52
C PRO A 45 0.46 -12.00 28.28
N TYR A 46 0.44 -12.73 27.18
CA TYR A 46 -0.56 -13.74 26.84
C TYR A 46 0.13 -14.80 26.00
N GLY A 47 -0.37 -15.99 25.95
CA GLY A 47 0.17 -17.00 25.03
C GLY A 47 -0.25 -16.74 23.58
N VAL A 48 -0.05 -17.72 22.72
CA VAL A 48 -0.51 -17.65 21.32
C VAL A 48 -2.03 -17.58 21.29
N ALA A 49 -2.60 -16.44 20.92
CA ALA A 49 -4.04 -16.29 20.77
C ALA A 49 -4.53 -17.11 19.56
N GLN A 50 -5.53 -17.96 19.79
CA GLN A 50 -6.21 -18.73 18.74
C GLN A 50 -7.48 -18.04 18.24
N SER A 51 -8.12 -17.24 19.11
CA SER A 51 -9.23 -16.35 18.79
C SER A 51 -9.10 -15.07 19.59
N MET A 52 -9.53 -13.97 19.01
CA MET A 52 -9.56 -12.65 19.63
C MET A 52 -10.68 -11.84 18.97
N ASN A 53 -11.51 -11.18 19.79
CA ASN A 53 -12.59 -10.33 19.31
C ASN A 53 -12.77 -9.13 20.25
N ILE A 54 -13.10 -8.00 19.68
CA ILE A 54 -13.51 -6.79 20.39
C ILE A 54 -15.03 -6.69 20.30
N ILE A 55 -15.75 -6.85 21.43
CA ILE A 55 -17.21 -6.92 21.48
C ILE A 55 -17.69 -6.74 22.91
N ASP A 56 -18.87 -6.13 23.12
CA ASP A 56 -19.48 -5.98 24.46
C ASP A 56 -20.02 -7.34 24.97
N LEU A 57 -19.30 -7.94 25.89
CA LEU A 57 -19.64 -9.22 26.54
C LEU A 57 -20.16 -9.04 27.97
N THR A 58 -20.11 -7.82 28.50
CA THR A 58 -20.61 -7.51 29.86
C THR A 58 -21.97 -6.82 29.85
N GLY A 59 -22.40 -6.27 28.72
CA GLY A 59 -23.64 -5.52 28.53
C GLY A 59 -23.61 -4.13 29.16
N ASP A 60 -22.40 -3.54 29.30
CA ASP A 60 -22.23 -2.21 29.85
C ASP A 60 -22.22 -1.12 28.77
N GLY A 61 -22.34 -1.51 27.50
CA GLY A 61 -22.32 -0.63 26.32
C GLY A 61 -20.92 -0.24 25.88
N LYS A 62 -19.89 -0.90 26.39
CA LYS A 62 -18.50 -0.76 25.95
C LYS A 62 -17.97 -2.11 25.50
N ASP A 63 -17.14 -2.06 24.48
CA ASP A 63 -16.48 -3.28 24.02
C ASP A 63 -15.50 -3.82 25.06
N ASP A 64 -15.46 -5.14 25.16
CA ASP A 64 -14.50 -5.93 25.91
C ASP A 64 -13.56 -6.64 24.94
N LEU A 65 -12.42 -7.11 25.43
CA LEU A 65 -11.51 -7.92 24.64
C LEU A 65 -11.64 -9.40 25.00
N PHE A 66 -12.28 -10.16 24.12
CA PHE A 66 -12.29 -11.62 24.18
C PHE A 66 -10.96 -12.19 23.72
N LEU A 67 -10.44 -13.16 24.45
CA LEU A 67 -9.19 -13.86 24.16
C LEU A 67 -9.34 -15.36 24.40
N GLN A 68 -8.89 -16.14 23.43
CA GLN A 68 -8.76 -17.59 23.57
C GLN A 68 -7.35 -18.03 23.18
N ASN A 69 -6.72 -18.83 24.02
CA ASN A 69 -5.54 -19.60 23.63
C ASN A 69 -5.82 -21.11 23.65
N GLU A 70 -4.81 -21.96 23.62
CA GLU A 70 -4.98 -23.42 23.57
C GLU A 70 -5.73 -23.99 24.77
N SER A 71 -5.64 -23.36 25.94
CA SER A 71 -6.15 -23.89 27.22
C SER A 71 -6.88 -22.89 28.09
N ASN A 72 -7.11 -21.68 27.61
CA ASN A 72 -7.77 -20.63 28.39
C ASN A 72 -8.70 -19.79 27.52
N VAL A 73 -9.83 -19.41 28.09
CA VAL A 73 -10.76 -18.39 27.56
C VAL A 73 -10.82 -17.27 28.59
N SER A 74 -10.61 -16.03 28.15
CA SER A 74 -10.68 -14.87 29.04
C SER A 74 -11.33 -13.66 28.34
N VAL A 75 -11.92 -12.80 29.16
CA VAL A 75 -12.46 -11.49 28.75
C VAL A 75 -11.74 -10.43 29.56
N TRP A 76 -11.24 -9.42 28.89
CA TRP A 76 -10.49 -8.32 29.51
C TRP A 76 -11.19 -6.99 29.28
N ASP A 77 -11.12 -6.10 30.26
CA ASP A 77 -11.61 -4.73 30.13
C ASP A 77 -10.71 -3.89 29.21
N ALA A 78 -11.13 -2.67 28.90
CA ALA A 78 -10.38 -1.71 28.08
C ALA A 78 -8.98 -1.35 28.63
N ASN A 79 -8.69 -1.64 29.92
CA ASN A 79 -7.38 -1.42 30.56
C ASN A 79 -6.49 -2.66 30.52
N GLY A 80 -6.98 -3.77 29.93
CA GLY A 80 -6.28 -5.05 29.88
C GLY A 80 -6.28 -5.79 31.23
N ASN A 81 -7.31 -5.61 32.04
CA ASN A 81 -7.52 -6.40 33.25
C ASN A 81 -8.55 -7.50 32.98
N PRO A 82 -8.32 -8.74 33.43
CA PRO A 82 -9.28 -9.82 33.24
C PRO A 82 -10.55 -9.59 34.05
N ILE A 83 -11.70 -9.63 33.38
CA ILE A 83 -13.05 -9.64 33.97
C ILE A 83 -13.47 -11.07 34.22
N PHE A 84 -13.17 -11.96 33.26
CA PHE A 84 -13.45 -13.38 33.30
C PHE A 84 -12.24 -14.16 32.80
N ALA A 85 -11.93 -15.30 33.41
CA ALA A 85 -10.92 -16.23 32.91
C ALA A 85 -11.29 -17.66 33.32
N GLN A 86 -11.21 -18.59 32.39
CA GLN A 86 -11.52 -20.00 32.56
C GLN A 86 -10.46 -20.87 31.90
N ASP A 87 -9.79 -21.72 32.68
CA ASP A 87 -8.92 -22.76 32.14
C ASP A 87 -9.75 -23.93 31.59
N ILE A 88 -9.37 -24.41 30.42
CA ILE A 88 -10.14 -25.37 29.62
C ILE A 88 -9.18 -26.41 29.01
N PHE A 89 -9.62 -27.67 28.98
CA PHE A 89 -8.86 -28.72 28.32
C PHE A 89 -8.97 -28.61 26.78
N PRO A 90 -7.86 -28.66 26.04
CA PRO A 90 -7.90 -28.70 24.59
C PRO A 90 -8.38 -30.06 24.03
N PRO A 91 -8.92 -30.14 22.80
CA PRO A 91 -9.12 -29.04 21.87
C PRO A 91 -10.33 -28.19 22.25
N LEU A 92 -10.31 -26.95 21.79
CA LEU A 92 -11.27 -25.92 22.19
C LEU A 92 -11.76 -25.18 20.92
N ALA A 93 -13.07 -25.00 20.82
CA ALA A 93 -13.70 -24.10 19.86
C ALA A 93 -14.63 -23.16 20.63
N THR A 94 -14.66 -21.91 20.22
CA THR A 94 -15.55 -20.90 20.80
C THR A 94 -16.33 -20.18 19.70
N THR A 95 -17.50 -19.68 20.09
CA THR A 95 -18.27 -18.70 19.33
C THR A 95 -18.91 -17.71 20.29
N MET A 96 -19.39 -16.61 19.78
CA MET A 96 -20.17 -15.61 20.51
C MET A 96 -21.50 -15.41 19.81
N GLY A 97 -22.51 -15.05 20.56
CA GLY A 97 -23.86 -14.76 20.08
C GLY A 97 -24.81 -14.62 21.24
N ASP A 98 -25.81 -13.76 21.11
CA ASP A 98 -26.90 -13.61 22.06
C ASP A 98 -27.74 -14.90 22.06
N VAL A 99 -27.43 -15.81 23.00
CA VAL A 99 -28.04 -17.16 23.10
C VAL A 99 -29.39 -17.11 23.81
N ASP A 100 -29.52 -16.23 24.81
CA ASP A 100 -30.71 -16.16 25.64
C ASP A 100 -31.69 -15.02 25.25
N GLY A 101 -31.34 -14.20 24.27
CA GLY A 101 -32.18 -13.15 23.74
C GLY A 101 -32.20 -11.88 24.59
N ASP A 102 -31.22 -11.68 25.48
CA ASP A 102 -31.15 -10.51 26.36
C ASP A 102 -30.47 -9.30 25.74
N GLY A 103 -30.00 -9.42 24.51
CA GLY A 103 -29.34 -8.37 23.72
C GLY A 103 -27.84 -8.22 23.99
N VAL A 104 -27.24 -9.08 24.81
CA VAL A 104 -25.81 -9.15 25.12
C VAL A 104 -25.23 -10.42 24.52
N GLU A 105 -24.04 -10.32 23.93
CA GLU A 105 -23.38 -11.51 23.37
C GLU A 105 -22.88 -12.46 24.48
N ASP A 106 -23.20 -13.74 24.35
CA ASP A 106 -22.74 -14.81 25.23
C ASP A 106 -21.54 -15.51 24.61
N ILE A 107 -20.71 -16.12 25.44
CA ILE A 107 -19.60 -16.97 25.00
C ILE A 107 -20.03 -18.43 25.02
N VAL A 108 -20.01 -19.09 23.89
CA VAL A 108 -20.20 -20.55 23.80
C VAL A 108 -18.83 -21.21 23.71
N ILE A 109 -18.57 -22.13 24.65
CA ILE A 109 -17.31 -22.87 24.72
C ILE A 109 -17.60 -24.34 24.44
N PHE A 110 -17.06 -24.88 23.34
CA PHE A 110 -17.11 -26.29 22.99
C PHE A 110 -15.74 -26.92 23.25
N ALA A 111 -15.64 -27.68 24.33
CA ALA A 111 -14.40 -28.26 24.81
C ALA A 111 -14.66 -29.55 25.59
N PRO A 112 -13.69 -30.48 25.74
CA PRO A 112 -13.86 -31.67 26.53
C PRO A 112 -13.93 -31.34 28.03
N ILE A 113 -14.69 -32.17 28.73
CA ILE A 113 -14.68 -32.34 30.19
C ILE A 113 -14.30 -33.79 30.51
N GLU A 114 -14.20 -34.17 31.77
CA GLU A 114 -13.84 -35.54 32.17
C GLU A 114 -14.73 -36.64 31.54
N THR A 115 -15.99 -36.33 31.26
CA THR A 115 -16.96 -37.27 30.68
C THR A 115 -17.02 -37.23 29.13
N GLY A 116 -16.24 -36.39 28.45
CA GLY A 116 -16.22 -36.25 26.99
C GLY A 116 -16.48 -34.81 26.53
N PRO A 117 -16.77 -34.61 25.24
CA PRO A 117 -17.08 -33.30 24.71
C PRO A 117 -18.28 -32.65 25.37
N ALA A 118 -18.18 -31.35 25.63
CA ALA A 118 -19.25 -30.59 26.29
C ALA A 118 -19.32 -29.16 25.73
N ALA A 119 -20.53 -28.62 25.69
CA ALA A 119 -20.77 -27.19 25.48
C ALA A 119 -21.03 -26.50 26.82
N ARG A 120 -20.55 -25.27 26.92
CA ARG A 120 -20.80 -24.33 28.01
C ARG A 120 -21.24 -23.00 27.45
N VAL A 121 -22.19 -22.35 28.10
CA VAL A 121 -22.55 -20.97 27.83
C VAL A 121 -22.13 -20.13 29.02
N VAL A 122 -21.45 -19.03 28.71
CA VAL A 122 -21.01 -18.02 29.68
C VAL A 122 -21.69 -16.71 29.28
N SER A 123 -22.59 -16.22 30.13
CA SER A 123 -23.24 -14.93 30.00
C SER A 123 -22.68 -13.97 31.05
N ARG A 124 -22.28 -12.77 30.63
CA ARG A 124 -21.75 -11.70 31.52
C ARG A 124 -20.69 -12.21 32.52
N GLY A 125 -19.78 -13.06 32.05
CA GLY A 125 -18.70 -13.63 32.85
C GLY A 125 -19.13 -14.77 33.80
N THR A 126 -20.35 -15.29 33.70
CA THR A 126 -20.85 -16.37 34.53
C THR A 126 -21.26 -17.58 33.69
N ILE A 127 -20.83 -18.79 34.08
CA ILE A 127 -21.25 -20.01 33.41
C ILE A 127 -22.73 -20.24 33.72
N VAL A 128 -23.60 -20.17 32.72
CA VAL A 128 -25.04 -20.37 32.82
C VAL A 128 -25.35 -21.86 32.89
N TRP A 129 -24.75 -22.64 31.97
CA TRP A 129 -24.88 -24.09 31.96
C TRP A 129 -23.69 -24.80 31.33
N THR A 130 -23.58 -26.09 31.58
CA THR A 130 -22.65 -27.03 30.94
C THR A 130 -23.40 -28.28 30.54
N ARG A 131 -23.26 -28.74 29.29
CA ARG A 131 -23.93 -29.95 28.78
C ARG A 131 -22.92 -30.85 28.06
N SER A 132 -22.88 -32.13 28.46
CA SER A 132 -22.13 -33.16 27.72
C SER A 132 -22.84 -33.50 26.40
N ILE A 133 -22.09 -33.57 25.32
CA ILE A 133 -22.60 -33.87 23.99
C ILE A 133 -22.22 -35.30 23.63
N ARG A 134 -23.23 -36.17 23.56
CA ARG A 134 -22.99 -37.59 23.26
C ARG A 134 -22.55 -37.79 21.80
N ASP A 135 -21.76 -38.81 21.57
CA ASP A 135 -21.34 -39.30 20.26
C ASP A 135 -20.56 -38.30 19.39
N MET A 136 -20.29 -37.09 19.88
CA MET A 136 -19.33 -36.20 19.26
C MET A 136 -17.89 -36.62 19.62
N ARG A 137 -16.97 -36.36 18.67
CA ARG A 137 -15.55 -36.59 18.89
C ARG A 137 -14.87 -35.33 19.42
N ARG A 138 -13.75 -34.93 18.82
CA ARG A 138 -13.02 -33.74 19.24
C ARG A 138 -13.71 -32.48 18.76
N PRO A 139 -13.85 -31.47 19.62
CA PRO A 139 -14.29 -30.14 19.19
C PRO A 139 -13.49 -29.60 18.01
N ALA A 140 -14.16 -29.08 17.00
CA ALA A 140 -13.55 -28.52 15.82
C ALA A 140 -14.05 -27.10 15.51
N ARG A 141 -15.36 -26.87 15.59
CA ARG A 141 -15.99 -25.56 15.38
C ARG A 141 -17.24 -25.39 16.25
N ALA A 142 -17.59 -24.14 16.50
CA ALA A 142 -18.86 -23.73 17.08
C ALA A 142 -19.37 -22.49 16.35
N ALA A 143 -20.68 -22.36 16.23
CA ALA A 143 -21.37 -21.17 15.74
C ALA A 143 -22.66 -20.96 16.51
N THR A 144 -23.06 -19.71 16.73
CA THR A 144 -24.37 -19.34 17.22
C THR A 144 -25.16 -18.76 16.05
N ILE A 145 -26.26 -19.40 15.69
CA ILE A 145 -27.12 -19.00 14.59
C ILE A 145 -28.44 -18.51 15.14
N ARG A 146 -28.80 -17.27 14.84
CA ARG A 146 -30.04 -16.64 15.33
C ARG A 146 -31.26 -17.07 14.52
N PHE A 147 -31.55 -18.36 14.43
CA PHE A 147 -32.79 -18.84 13.84
C PHE A 147 -34.01 -18.25 14.54
N GLU A 148 -35.08 -17.99 13.79
CA GLU A 148 -36.34 -17.58 14.38
C GLU A 148 -37.25 -18.81 14.55
N PRO A 149 -37.94 -18.95 15.72
CA PRO A 149 -38.02 -17.96 16.81
C PRO A 149 -36.86 -18.01 17.81
N ASP A 150 -36.07 -19.08 17.84
CA ASP A 150 -35.06 -19.31 18.87
C ASP A 150 -33.66 -19.51 18.26
N PRO A 151 -32.61 -18.91 18.84
CA PRO A 151 -31.25 -19.14 18.40
C PRO A 151 -30.79 -20.58 18.65
N LEU A 152 -29.93 -21.10 17.77
CA LEU A 152 -29.31 -22.41 17.94
C LEU A 152 -27.80 -22.29 18.08
N ILE A 153 -27.24 -23.06 18.97
CA ILE A 153 -25.80 -23.28 19.09
C ILE A 153 -25.44 -24.49 18.23
N VAL A 154 -24.69 -24.31 17.18
CA VAL A 154 -24.25 -25.41 16.30
C VAL A 154 -22.81 -25.77 16.59
N LEU A 155 -22.57 -27.01 16.92
CA LEU A 155 -21.27 -27.59 17.26
C LEU A 155 -20.83 -28.54 16.16
N GLY A 156 -19.58 -28.41 15.71
CA GLY A 156 -18.98 -29.29 14.72
C GLY A 156 -17.77 -30.05 15.27
N ASP A 157 -17.66 -31.32 14.98
CA ASP A 157 -16.56 -32.17 15.43
C ASP A 157 -15.50 -32.47 14.32
N ASP A 158 -14.48 -33.22 14.70
CA ASP A 158 -13.39 -33.63 13.81
C ASP A 158 -13.77 -34.78 12.86
N ASN A 159 -15.04 -35.21 12.86
CA ASN A 159 -15.58 -36.29 12.01
C ASN A 159 -16.71 -35.83 11.09
N GLY A 160 -17.01 -34.53 11.04
CA GLY A 160 -18.04 -33.97 10.19
C GLY A 160 -19.46 -34.01 10.78
N LEU A 161 -19.62 -34.43 12.05
CA LEU A 161 -20.87 -34.38 12.75
C LEU A 161 -21.17 -32.95 13.19
N LEU A 162 -22.39 -32.50 12.93
CA LEU A 162 -23.00 -31.29 13.48
C LEU A 162 -24.04 -31.65 14.52
N VAL A 163 -24.09 -30.93 15.63
CA VAL A 163 -25.13 -31.02 16.66
C VAL A 163 -25.64 -29.62 16.96
N ALA A 164 -26.92 -29.40 16.81
CA ALA A 164 -27.57 -28.15 17.22
C ALA A 164 -28.20 -28.28 18.60
N LEU A 165 -27.97 -27.26 19.40
CA LEU A 165 -28.54 -27.14 20.75
C LEU A 165 -29.40 -25.88 20.81
N SER A 166 -30.49 -25.96 21.61
CA SER A 166 -31.25 -24.77 21.99
C SER A 166 -30.49 -23.91 23.00
N ALA A 167 -31.01 -22.74 23.31
CA ALA A 167 -30.49 -21.83 24.33
C ALA A 167 -30.29 -22.52 25.70
N ASP A 168 -31.15 -23.45 26.06
CA ASP A 168 -31.07 -24.25 27.31
C ASP A 168 -30.07 -25.42 27.22
N GLY A 169 -29.42 -25.61 26.10
CA GLY A 169 -28.47 -26.70 25.87
C GLY A 169 -29.11 -28.05 25.57
N ASN A 170 -30.39 -28.08 25.20
CA ASN A 170 -31.04 -29.31 24.77
C ASN A 170 -30.73 -29.54 23.27
N GLU A 171 -30.50 -30.81 22.93
CA GLU A 171 -30.25 -31.17 21.52
C GLU A 171 -31.54 -31.03 20.72
N VAL A 172 -31.44 -30.31 19.56
CA VAL A 172 -32.54 -30.08 18.65
C VAL A 172 -32.43 -31.04 17.46
N TRP A 173 -31.27 -31.09 16.79
CA TRP A 173 -31.02 -31.97 15.67
C TRP A 173 -29.55 -32.38 15.55
N ARG A 174 -29.29 -33.38 14.69
CA ARG A 174 -27.95 -33.82 14.25
C ARG A 174 -27.91 -33.95 12.74
N ALA A 175 -26.81 -33.54 12.17
CA ALA A 175 -26.54 -33.66 10.73
C ALA A 175 -25.08 -34.02 10.46
N HIS A 176 -24.78 -34.38 9.22
CA HIS A 176 -23.41 -34.58 8.75
C HIS A 176 -23.17 -33.77 7.47
N VAL A 177 -22.11 -32.98 7.39
CA VAL A 177 -21.67 -32.35 6.13
C VAL A 177 -21.11 -33.42 5.19
N SER A 178 -20.30 -34.32 5.73
CA SER A 178 -19.78 -35.55 5.13
C SER A 178 -19.05 -36.30 6.22
N SER A 179 -19.14 -37.62 6.24
CA SER A 179 -18.52 -38.42 7.31
C SER A 179 -17.01 -38.50 7.13
N GLY A 180 -16.29 -38.50 8.25
CA GLY A 180 -14.88 -38.85 8.32
C GLY A 180 -13.91 -37.68 8.22
N ASP A 181 -14.39 -36.41 8.33
CA ASP A 181 -13.50 -35.28 8.18
C ASP A 181 -13.95 -34.06 8.99
N ALA A 182 -12.98 -33.32 9.54
CA ALA A 182 -13.21 -32.24 10.48
C ALA A 182 -14.00 -31.06 9.90
N ILE A 183 -14.98 -30.56 10.62
CA ILE A 183 -15.64 -29.30 10.30
C ILE A 183 -14.62 -28.15 10.38
N ARG A 184 -14.54 -27.33 9.32
CA ARG A 184 -13.60 -26.22 9.21
C ARG A 184 -14.28 -24.86 9.11
N GLY A 185 -15.52 -24.80 8.67
CA GLY A 185 -16.31 -23.59 8.55
C GLY A 185 -17.72 -23.82 9.03
N LEU A 186 -18.21 -22.91 9.84
CA LEU A 186 -19.61 -22.73 10.21
C LEU A 186 -19.87 -21.22 10.18
N ASP A 187 -20.92 -20.81 9.48
CA ASP A 187 -21.32 -19.41 9.42
C ASP A 187 -22.81 -19.30 9.13
N ASP A 188 -23.44 -18.20 9.55
CA ASP A 188 -24.84 -17.94 9.23
C ASP A 188 -24.97 -17.37 7.80
N ALA A 189 -25.94 -17.88 7.06
CA ALA A 189 -26.25 -17.40 5.72
C ALA A 189 -27.72 -17.01 5.63
N ARG A 190 -28.03 -15.96 4.85
CA ARG A 190 -29.40 -15.53 4.60
C ARG A 190 -29.82 -15.89 3.20
N VAL A 191 -31.09 -16.30 3.04
CA VAL A 191 -31.71 -16.47 1.73
C VAL A 191 -33.12 -15.86 1.80
N SER A 192 -33.31 -14.72 1.16
CA SER A 192 -34.59 -13.98 1.13
C SER A 192 -35.15 -13.72 2.55
N GLY A 193 -34.27 -13.43 3.51
CA GLY A 193 -34.63 -13.18 4.90
C GLY A 193 -34.64 -14.41 5.82
N GLU A 194 -34.67 -15.63 5.29
CA GLU A 194 -34.53 -16.87 6.06
C GLU A 194 -33.07 -17.06 6.47
N LEU A 195 -32.82 -17.34 7.75
CA LEU A 195 -31.49 -17.72 8.22
C LEU A 195 -31.24 -19.21 8.01
N LEU A 196 -30.06 -19.55 7.53
CA LEU A 196 -29.58 -20.88 7.22
C LEU A 196 -28.16 -21.03 7.77
N LEU A 197 -27.67 -22.26 7.86
CA LEU A 197 -26.32 -22.59 8.27
C LEU A 197 -25.48 -22.98 7.06
N ALA A 198 -24.43 -22.24 6.75
CA ALA A 198 -23.37 -22.67 5.87
C ALA A 198 -22.34 -23.49 6.67
N ALA A 199 -22.12 -24.73 6.30
CA ALA A 199 -21.20 -25.63 6.96
C ALA A 199 -20.22 -26.26 5.97
N ALA A 200 -18.96 -26.41 6.35
CA ALA A 200 -17.97 -27.02 5.49
C ALA A 200 -16.95 -27.86 6.27
N ASN A 201 -16.49 -28.96 5.67
CA ASN A 201 -15.43 -29.79 6.21
C ASN A 201 -14.08 -29.53 5.53
N HIS A 202 -13.02 -30.13 6.07
CA HIS A 202 -11.65 -29.98 5.57
C HIS A 202 -11.49 -30.42 4.11
N ASN A 203 -12.14 -31.49 3.66
CA ASN A 203 -12.04 -32.02 2.30
C ASN A 203 -12.80 -31.17 1.26
N GLY A 204 -13.38 -30.03 1.67
CA GLY A 204 -14.03 -29.10 0.76
C GLY A 204 -15.50 -29.38 0.49
N ASN A 205 -16.13 -30.33 1.22
CA ASN A 205 -17.58 -30.47 1.17
C ASN A 205 -18.22 -29.29 1.89
N VAL A 206 -19.10 -28.58 1.19
CA VAL A 206 -19.89 -27.45 1.69
C VAL A 206 -21.35 -27.85 1.63
N ALA A 207 -22.11 -27.56 2.67
CA ALA A 207 -23.55 -27.77 2.73
C ALA A 207 -24.23 -26.51 3.27
N LEU A 208 -25.39 -26.20 2.75
CA LEU A 208 -26.30 -25.24 3.33
C LEU A 208 -27.44 -26.02 4.01
N LEU A 209 -27.68 -25.77 5.29
CA LEU A 209 -28.68 -26.44 6.09
C LEU A 209 -29.71 -25.42 6.62
N ASP A 210 -30.94 -25.87 6.80
CA ASP A 210 -31.99 -25.08 7.44
C ASP A 210 -32.02 -25.25 8.96
N ALA A 211 -32.99 -24.61 9.60
CA ALA A 211 -33.15 -24.63 11.06
C ALA A 211 -33.46 -26.03 11.62
N ASP A 212 -33.95 -26.95 10.81
CA ASP A 212 -34.24 -28.34 11.17
C ASP A 212 -33.05 -29.28 10.94
N GLY A 213 -31.95 -28.75 10.37
CA GLY A 213 -30.75 -29.50 10.02
C GLY A 213 -30.83 -30.21 8.68
N ASP A 214 -31.88 -29.94 7.90
CA ASP A 214 -32.05 -30.53 6.58
C ASP A 214 -31.18 -29.80 5.53
N THR A 215 -30.46 -30.58 4.71
CA THR A 215 -29.56 -30.03 3.69
C THR A 215 -30.34 -29.52 2.51
N ARG A 216 -30.22 -28.23 2.18
CA ARG A 216 -30.82 -27.59 1.00
C ARG A 216 -30.03 -27.88 -0.27
N TRP A 217 -28.71 -27.77 -0.20
CA TRP A 217 -27.79 -28.11 -1.28
C TRP A 217 -26.39 -28.43 -0.76
N THR A 218 -25.57 -29.02 -1.62
CA THR A 218 -24.15 -29.29 -1.35
C THR A 218 -23.28 -28.82 -2.51
N TYR A 219 -22.04 -28.44 -2.20
CA TYR A 219 -21.01 -28.06 -3.15
C TYR A 219 -19.69 -28.70 -2.76
N LEU A 220 -18.82 -29.03 -3.73
CA LEU A 220 -17.49 -29.59 -3.49
C LEU A 220 -16.41 -28.67 -4.01
N LEU A 221 -15.68 -28.03 -3.08
CA LEU A 221 -14.46 -27.25 -3.40
C LEU A 221 -13.31 -28.21 -3.75
N SER A 222 -12.57 -27.90 -4.79
CA SER A 222 -11.34 -28.63 -5.11
C SER A 222 -10.20 -28.23 -4.16
N GLY A 223 -9.67 -29.21 -3.42
CA GLY A 223 -8.60 -29.02 -2.42
C GLY A 223 -9.13 -28.82 -1.00
N ALA A 224 -8.21 -28.84 -0.03
CA ALA A 224 -8.58 -28.70 1.37
C ALA A 224 -9.11 -27.30 1.67
N LEU A 225 -10.30 -27.24 2.30
CA LEU A 225 -10.91 -25.97 2.70
C LEU A 225 -10.22 -25.43 3.96
N ARG A 226 -9.94 -24.14 3.97
CA ARG A 226 -9.39 -23.41 5.12
C ARG A 226 -10.34 -22.36 5.68
N ARG A 227 -11.10 -21.69 4.81
CA ARG A 227 -12.05 -20.63 5.19
C ARG A 227 -13.38 -20.81 4.48
N LEU A 228 -14.43 -20.55 5.24
CA LEU A 228 -15.79 -20.33 4.78
C LEU A 228 -16.30 -19.08 5.49
N ARG A 229 -16.96 -18.21 4.75
CA ARG A 229 -17.69 -17.03 5.23
C ARG A 229 -18.95 -16.86 4.42
N ALA A 230 -19.98 -16.30 5.04
CA ALA A 230 -21.24 -15.98 4.38
C ALA A 230 -21.63 -14.54 4.71
N TYR A 231 -21.79 -13.72 3.68
CA TYR A 231 -22.13 -12.29 3.81
C TYR A 231 -23.11 -11.90 2.73
N ASP A 232 -24.06 -11.02 3.03
CA ASP A 232 -24.86 -10.33 2.01
C ASP A 232 -24.06 -9.14 1.47
N LEU A 233 -23.20 -9.42 0.49
CA LEU A 233 -22.26 -8.43 -0.05
C LEU A 233 -22.93 -7.43 -0.98
N ASN A 234 -24.03 -7.82 -1.63
CA ASN A 234 -24.71 -6.99 -2.63
C ASN A 234 -25.96 -6.29 -2.08
N GLY A 235 -26.35 -6.57 -0.82
CA GLY A 235 -27.49 -5.97 -0.14
C GLY A 235 -28.86 -6.44 -0.65
N ASP A 236 -28.95 -7.61 -1.29
CA ASP A 236 -30.21 -8.13 -1.83
C ASP A 236 -31.00 -9.04 -0.86
N GLY A 237 -30.48 -9.24 0.33
CA GLY A 237 -31.05 -10.10 1.37
C GLY A 237 -30.72 -11.58 1.20
N THR A 238 -29.79 -11.92 0.29
CA THR A 238 -29.27 -13.27 0.08
C THR A 238 -27.74 -13.24 0.19
N SER A 239 -27.19 -14.09 1.05
CA SER A 239 -25.75 -14.13 1.25
C SER A 239 -24.99 -14.70 0.05
N GLU A 240 -23.79 -14.18 -0.17
CA GLU A 240 -22.74 -14.86 -0.92
C GLU A 240 -21.91 -15.71 0.06
N ILE A 241 -21.67 -16.98 -0.30
CA ILE A 241 -20.82 -17.88 0.46
C ILE A 241 -19.42 -17.89 -0.17
N LEU A 242 -18.45 -17.39 0.58
CA LEU A 242 -17.05 -17.29 0.18
C LEU A 242 -16.28 -18.47 0.73
N ILE A 243 -15.65 -19.24 -0.13
CA ILE A 243 -14.84 -20.39 0.25
C ILE A 243 -13.46 -20.35 -0.40
N GLY A 244 -12.47 -20.82 0.36
CA GLY A 244 -11.10 -20.89 -0.12
C GLY A 244 -10.22 -21.80 0.71
N GLY A 245 -9.09 -22.19 0.16
CA GLY A 245 -8.13 -23.08 0.83
C GLY A 245 -6.95 -23.47 -0.05
N ASP A 246 -6.47 -24.70 0.10
CA ASP A 246 -5.26 -25.21 -0.54
C ASP A 246 -5.40 -25.40 -2.07
N GLY A 247 -6.62 -25.30 -2.61
CA GLY A 247 -6.87 -25.33 -4.05
C GLY A 247 -6.43 -24.08 -4.80
N ASN A 248 -5.87 -23.08 -4.10
CA ASN A 248 -5.38 -21.81 -4.67
C ASN A 248 -6.46 -21.01 -5.41
N ARG A 249 -7.71 -21.20 -5.06
CA ARG A 249 -8.88 -20.57 -5.68
C ARG A 249 -9.81 -20.00 -4.63
N LEU A 250 -10.32 -18.82 -4.94
CA LEU A 250 -11.46 -18.22 -4.27
C LEU A 250 -12.71 -18.61 -5.06
N VAL A 251 -13.72 -19.12 -4.37
CA VAL A 251 -15.03 -19.42 -4.97
C VAL A 251 -16.10 -18.66 -4.20
N LEU A 252 -16.97 -17.97 -4.92
CA LEU A 252 -18.18 -17.34 -4.43
C LEU A 252 -19.37 -18.15 -4.90
N LEU A 253 -20.25 -18.51 -3.96
CA LEU A 253 -21.49 -19.22 -4.23
C LEU A 253 -22.68 -18.34 -3.84
N ASP A 254 -23.71 -18.38 -4.63
CA ASP A 254 -25.04 -17.87 -4.30
C ASP A 254 -25.69 -18.77 -3.25
N ALA A 255 -26.05 -18.27 -2.08
CA ALA A 255 -26.59 -19.08 -0.99
C ALA A 255 -27.96 -19.70 -1.35
N ALA A 256 -28.78 -19.05 -2.17
CA ALA A 256 -30.08 -19.59 -2.55
C ALA A 256 -29.98 -20.84 -3.42
N SER A 257 -28.99 -20.91 -4.32
CA SER A 257 -28.90 -21.95 -5.33
C SER A 257 -27.67 -22.87 -5.21
N GLY A 258 -26.67 -22.49 -4.44
CA GLY A 258 -25.36 -23.18 -4.39
C GLY A 258 -24.52 -23.06 -5.67
N ARG A 259 -24.90 -22.17 -6.60
CA ARG A 259 -24.19 -21.96 -7.86
C ARG A 259 -23.02 -20.99 -7.71
N GLU A 260 -21.97 -21.21 -8.49
CA GLU A 260 -20.82 -20.31 -8.53
C GLU A 260 -21.24 -18.95 -9.17
N ILE A 261 -21.05 -17.87 -8.41
CA ILE A 261 -21.06 -16.48 -8.89
C ILE A 261 -19.72 -16.17 -9.52
N ALA A 262 -18.63 -16.53 -8.79
CA ALA A 262 -17.27 -16.32 -9.26
C ALA A 262 -16.35 -17.45 -8.81
N ASN A 263 -15.30 -17.70 -9.61
CA ASN A 263 -14.26 -18.68 -9.31
C ASN A 263 -12.92 -18.13 -9.80
N ARG A 264 -12.07 -17.66 -8.86
CA ARG A 264 -10.86 -16.90 -9.13
C ARG A 264 -9.61 -17.67 -8.72
N PRO A 265 -8.70 -18.01 -9.64
CA PRO A 265 -7.40 -18.54 -9.29
C PRO A 265 -6.54 -17.40 -8.70
N LEU A 266 -6.01 -17.60 -7.49
CA LEU A 266 -5.13 -16.62 -6.82
C LEU A 266 -3.65 -17.06 -6.83
N GLY A 267 -3.34 -18.28 -7.32
CA GLY A 267 -1.97 -18.78 -7.46
C GLY A 267 -1.34 -19.26 -6.15
N GLN A 268 -2.01 -19.08 -5.01
CA GLN A 268 -1.56 -19.55 -3.70
C GLN A 268 -2.75 -19.94 -2.81
N ALA A 269 -2.49 -20.71 -1.77
CA ALA A 269 -3.51 -21.12 -0.81
C ALA A 269 -4.08 -19.91 -0.05
N ILE A 270 -5.41 -19.90 0.11
CA ILE A 270 -6.13 -18.87 0.86
C ILE A 270 -6.08 -19.21 2.35
N THR A 271 -5.71 -18.23 3.16
CA THR A 271 -5.57 -18.37 4.62
C THR A 271 -6.63 -17.61 5.39
N GLU A 272 -7.12 -16.48 4.86
CA GLU A 272 -8.14 -15.67 5.52
C GLU A 272 -9.08 -15.03 4.48
N ILE A 273 -10.34 -14.79 4.89
CA ILE A 273 -11.35 -14.05 4.11
C ILE A 273 -12.13 -13.19 5.11
N ARG A 274 -12.27 -11.90 4.82
CA ARG A 274 -13.05 -10.95 5.63
C ARG A 274 -13.84 -9.99 4.76
N GLU A 275 -15.09 -9.75 5.15
CA GLU A 275 -15.90 -8.65 4.65
C GLU A 275 -15.34 -7.31 5.14
N ALA A 276 -15.41 -6.28 4.32
CA ALA A 276 -15.01 -4.92 4.66
C ALA A 276 -15.74 -3.90 3.80
N GLU A 277 -16.05 -2.75 4.39
CA GLU A 277 -16.56 -1.58 3.65
C GLU A 277 -15.39 -0.77 3.10
N ILE A 278 -14.96 -1.08 1.87
CA ILE A 278 -13.73 -0.48 1.30
C ILE A 278 -14.01 0.78 0.48
N ASN A 279 -15.18 0.88 -0.12
CA ASN A 279 -15.48 1.94 -1.09
C ASN A 279 -16.32 3.10 -0.52
N GLY A 280 -16.90 2.94 0.67
CA GLY A 280 -17.79 3.90 1.29
C GLY A 280 -19.21 3.91 0.68
N GLU A 281 -19.61 2.84 -0.03
CA GLU A 281 -20.92 2.70 -0.64
C GLU A 281 -21.83 1.77 0.20
N PRO A 282 -22.77 2.29 1.02
CA PRO A 282 -23.53 1.48 1.97
C PRO A 282 -24.40 0.38 1.34
N SER A 283 -24.60 0.40 0.01
CA SER A 283 -25.46 -0.54 -0.72
C SER A 283 -24.76 -1.84 -1.12
N SER A 284 -23.44 -1.91 -1.02
CA SER A 284 -22.66 -3.10 -1.34
C SER A 284 -21.43 -3.14 -0.45
N ARG A 285 -20.99 -4.32 -0.08
CA ARG A 285 -19.79 -4.51 0.69
C ARG A 285 -18.75 -5.26 -0.12
N GLU A 286 -17.52 -4.99 0.16
CA GLU A 286 -16.39 -5.69 -0.44
C GLU A 286 -15.90 -6.78 0.50
N PHE A 287 -14.89 -7.50 0.05
CA PHE A 287 -14.19 -8.44 0.90
C PHE A 287 -12.70 -8.52 0.54
N VAL A 288 -11.91 -8.89 1.54
CA VAL A 288 -10.46 -9.03 1.43
C VAL A 288 -10.07 -10.48 1.64
N VAL A 289 -9.12 -10.94 0.85
CA VAL A 289 -8.59 -12.30 0.88
C VAL A 289 -7.10 -12.26 1.17
N GLY A 290 -6.67 -13.04 2.15
CA GLY A 290 -5.27 -13.24 2.50
C GLY A 290 -4.76 -14.60 2.04
N GLY A 291 -3.50 -14.64 1.60
CA GLY A 291 -2.85 -15.81 1.06
C GLY A 291 -1.66 -16.31 1.87
N LYS A 292 -1.29 -17.57 1.62
CA LYS A 292 -0.20 -18.28 2.32
C LYS A 292 1.18 -17.67 2.03
N ASP A 293 1.37 -17.10 0.84
CA ASP A 293 2.65 -16.52 0.42
C ASP A 293 2.60 -14.98 0.48
N GLY A 294 1.75 -14.44 1.39
CA GLY A 294 1.64 -13.01 1.67
C GLY A 294 0.79 -12.21 0.67
N GLY A 295 0.14 -12.84 -0.30
CA GLY A 295 -0.76 -12.15 -1.21
C GLY A 295 -1.99 -11.59 -0.47
N VAL A 296 -2.43 -10.40 -0.86
CA VAL A 296 -3.63 -9.73 -0.36
C VAL A 296 -4.43 -9.22 -1.55
N TRP A 297 -5.71 -9.54 -1.62
CA TRP A 297 -6.60 -9.11 -2.69
C TRP A 297 -7.90 -8.54 -2.13
N ALA A 298 -8.37 -7.45 -2.70
CA ALA A 298 -9.70 -6.91 -2.43
C ALA A 298 -10.61 -7.13 -3.65
N PHE A 299 -11.86 -7.48 -3.38
CA PHE A 299 -12.87 -7.80 -4.37
C PHE A 299 -14.19 -7.10 -4.07
N ARG A 300 -14.94 -6.79 -5.13
CA ARG A 300 -16.35 -6.42 -5.05
C ARG A 300 -17.24 -7.64 -4.81
N ALA A 301 -18.49 -7.40 -4.44
CA ALA A 301 -19.53 -8.41 -4.22
C ALA A 301 -19.66 -9.46 -5.36
N ASP A 302 -19.43 -9.06 -6.61
CA ASP A 302 -19.48 -9.94 -7.79
C ASP A 302 -18.19 -10.74 -8.03
N GLY A 303 -17.20 -10.65 -7.13
CA GLY A 303 -15.88 -11.26 -7.27
C GLY A 303 -14.96 -10.56 -8.27
N THR A 304 -15.28 -9.32 -8.69
CA THR A 304 -14.37 -8.50 -9.49
C THR A 304 -13.26 -7.95 -8.61
N GLN A 305 -12.00 -8.22 -8.97
CA GLN A 305 -10.85 -7.71 -8.22
C GLN A 305 -10.73 -6.19 -8.31
N MET A 306 -10.62 -5.52 -7.17
CA MET A 306 -10.38 -4.08 -7.06
C MET A 306 -8.88 -3.78 -7.11
N TRP A 307 -8.13 -4.40 -6.20
CA TRP A 307 -6.69 -4.27 -6.13
C TRP A 307 -6.03 -5.55 -5.60
N SER A 308 -4.73 -5.62 -5.71
CA SER A 308 -3.91 -6.64 -5.06
C SER A 308 -2.62 -6.04 -4.56
N ALA A 309 -2.14 -6.59 -3.46
CA ALA A 309 -0.91 -6.18 -2.80
C ALA A 309 -0.22 -7.40 -2.17
N SER A 310 0.85 -7.17 -1.41
CA SER A 310 1.51 -8.24 -0.66
C SER A 310 2.07 -7.73 0.65
N VAL A 311 2.09 -8.61 1.65
CA VAL A 311 2.82 -8.47 2.92
C VAL A 311 4.06 -9.36 2.90
N SER A 312 4.79 -9.38 4.02
CA SER A 312 6.12 -10.02 4.06
C SER A 312 6.08 -11.54 4.09
N ASP A 313 5.00 -12.12 4.63
CA ASP A 313 4.82 -13.57 4.79
C ASP A 313 3.33 -13.89 4.82
N LYS A 314 2.99 -15.14 5.10
CA LYS A 314 1.61 -15.66 5.18
C LYS A 314 0.70 -14.70 5.95
N VAL A 315 -0.45 -14.37 5.36
CA VAL A 315 -1.51 -13.64 6.04
C VAL A 315 -2.16 -14.52 7.11
N ASN A 316 -2.08 -14.11 8.36
CA ASN A 316 -2.69 -14.81 9.49
C ASN A 316 -4.05 -14.24 9.86
N GLU A 317 -4.21 -12.92 9.78
CA GLU A 317 -5.45 -12.24 10.16
C GLU A 317 -5.68 -10.97 9.33
N ILE A 318 -6.94 -10.60 9.16
CA ILE A 318 -7.41 -9.40 8.48
C ILE A 318 -8.40 -8.68 9.41
N ALA A 319 -8.21 -7.39 9.64
CA ALA A 319 -9.15 -6.53 10.34
C ALA A 319 -9.52 -5.32 9.47
N GLY A 320 -10.70 -4.77 9.67
CA GLY A 320 -11.16 -3.52 9.06
C GLY A 320 -11.41 -2.46 10.15
N VAL A 321 -11.07 -1.22 9.89
CA VAL A 321 -11.32 -0.08 10.78
C VAL A 321 -11.39 1.20 9.97
N ASP A 322 -12.41 2.02 10.20
CA ASP A 322 -12.53 3.36 9.63
C ASP A 322 -11.76 4.35 10.52
N VAL A 323 -10.47 4.57 10.23
CA VAL A 323 -9.57 5.40 11.07
C VAL A 323 -9.83 6.90 10.85
N ASP A 324 -10.45 7.24 9.75
CA ASP A 324 -10.60 8.66 9.36
C ASP A 324 -12.04 9.15 9.28
N ASP A 325 -12.98 8.33 9.77
CA ASP A 325 -14.43 8.59 9.84
C ASP A 325 -15.02 8.99 8.47
N ASP A 326 -14.53 8.40 7.38
CA ASP A 326 -15.00 8.70 6.04
C ASP A 326 -16.02 7.69 5.50
N GLY A 327 -16.37 6.70 6.32
CA GLY A 327 -17.35 5.66 6.04
C GLY A 327 -16.79 4.47 5.29
N ALA A 328 -15.48 4.40 5.05
CA ALA A 328 -14.81 3.25 4.48
C ALA A 328 -13.69 2.75 5.41
N GLU A 329 -13.56 1.43 5.51
CA GLU A 329 -12.57 0.81 6.38
C GLU A 329 -11.18 0.79 5.72
N GLU A 330 -10.15 1.13 6.49
CA GLU A 330 -8.79 0.71 6.21
C GLU A 330 -8.62 -0.76 6.59
N ILE A 331 -7.87 -1.49 5.75
CA ILE A 331 -7.62 -2.91 5.96
C ILE A 331 -6.28 -3.11 6.68
N ILE A 332 -6.33 -3.79 7.81
CA ILE A 332 -5.15 -4.13 8.61
C ILE A 332 -4.84 -5.61 8.48
N ILE A 333 -3.61 -5.92 8.12
CA ILE A 333 -3.12 -7.29 7.92
C ILE A 333 -2.05 -7.62 8.94
N GLY A 334 -2.23 -8.76 9.61
CA GLY A 334 -1.18 -9.40 10.42
C GLY A 334 -0.56 -10.58 9.68
N ASP A 335 0.77 -10.61 9.61
CA ASP A 335 1.48 -11.67 8.90
C ASP A 335 2.33 -12.56 9.81
N GLU A 336 2.77 -13.69 9.27
CA GLU A 336 3.58 -14.69 9.98
C GLU A 336 4.99 -14.16 10.33
N ALA A 337 5.50 -13.14 9.61
CA ALA A 337 6.76 -12.48 9.90
C ALA A 337 6.68 -11.47 11.06
N GLY A 338 5.49 -11.22 11.62
CA GLY A 338 5.25 -10.25 12.68
C GLY A 338 4.92 -8.84 12.18
N GLY A 339 4.68 -8.68 10.88
CA GLY A 339 4.27 -7.42 10.29
C GLY A 339 2.80 -7.10 10.57
N VAL A 340 2.54 -5.85 10.96
CA VAL A 340 1.18 -5.26 10.96
C VAL A 340 1.18 -4.18 9.90
N THR A 341 0.39 -4.36 8.86
CA THR A 341 0.35 -3.48 7.69
C THR A 341 -1.07 -2.97 7.46
N LEU A 342 -1.20 -1.68 7.27
CA LEU A 342 -2.46 -1.03 6.88
C LEU A 342 -2.47 -0.81 5.37
N PHE A 343 -3.59 -1.14 4.73
CA PHE A 343 -3.88 -0.83 3.34
C PHE A 343 -5.00 0.18 3.27
N ARG A 344 -4.78 1.24 2.51
CA ARG A 344 -5.81 2.24 2.25
C ARG A 344 -6.84 1.66 1.26
N ARG A 345 -8.08 1.93 1.56
CA ARG A 345 -9.32 1.44 0.96
C ARG A 345 -9.31 1.24 -0.57
N ALA A 346 -9.31 2.31 -1.35
CA ALA A 346 -9.61 2.23 -2.78
C ALA A 346 -8.42 1.82 -3.65
N THR A 347 -7.19 2.08 -3.19
CA THR A 347 -5.97 1.95 -3.99
C THR A 347 -5.09 0.79 -3.57
N GLY A 348 -5.31 0.25 -2.36
CA GLY A 348 -4.42 -0.75 -1.78
C GLY A 348 -3.04 -0.20 -1.42
N ASP A 349 -2.92 1.13 -1.22
CA ASP A 349 -1.66 1.75 -0.81
C ASP A 349 -1.25 1.25 0.57
N ARG A 350 -0.02 0.77 0.65
CA ARG A 350 0.52 0.07 1.81
C ARG A 350 1.21 1.02 2.78
N HIS A 351 0.84 0.93 4.08
CA HIS A 351 1.52 1.59 5.19
C HIS A 351 1.92 0.55 6.25
N GLY A 352 3.21 0.37 6.50
CA GLY A 352 3.68 -0.45 7.61
C GLY A 352 3.38 0.27 8.93
N LEU A 353 2.64 -0.37 9.84
CA LEU A 353 2.31 0.19 11.15
C LEU A 353 3.36 -0.19 12.19
N MET A 354 3.70 -1.47 12.28
CA MET A 354 4.66 -2.00 13.24
C MET A 354 5.23 -3.35 12.81
N MET A 355 6.32 -3.75 13.44
CA MET A 355 6.89 -5.09 13.37
C MET A 355 7.01 -5.65 14.79
N GLN A 356 6.50 -6.85 15.00
CA GLN A 356 6.65 -7.60 16.25
C GLN A 356 7.83 -8.57 16.15
N SER A 357 8.25 -9.09 17.28
CA SER A 357 9.34 -10.08 17.34
C SER A 357 8.90 -11.50 16.97
N SER A 358 7.61 -11.75 16.89
CA SER A 358 6.99 -13.03 16.57
C SER A 358 5.80 -12.83 15.62
N ALA A 359 5.37 -13.93 15.01
CA ALA A 359 4.20 -13.96 14.12
C ALA A 359 2.98 -13.29 14.76
N ILE A 360 2.25 -12.50 13.98
CA ILE A 360 0.95 -11.98 14.41
C ILE A 360 -0.04 -13.14 14.38
N ALA A 361 -0.55 -13.49 15.55
CA ALA A 361 -1.52 -14.57 15.69
C ALA A 361 -2.94 -14.09 15.38
N ARG A 362 -3.33 -12.92 15.93
CA ARG A 362 -4.65 -12.31 15.75
C ARG A 362 -4.55 -10.78 15.72
N ILE A 363 -5.48 -10.20 14.99
CA ILE A 363 -5.78 -8.75 15.01
C ILE A 363 -7.29 -8.60 15.02
N ASP A 364 -7.78 -7.67 15.81
CA ASP A 364 -9.15 -7.19 15.70
C ASP A 364 -9.21 -5.68 15.97
N ALA A 365 -10.27 -5.04 15.49
CA ALA A 365 -10.47 -3.60 15.60
C ALA A 365 -11.84 -3.27 16.18
N GLY A 366 -11.90 -2.27 17.04
CA GLY A 366 -13.13 -1.85 17.71
C GLY A 366 -12.92 -0.62 18.59
N LYS A 367 -13.90 -0.31 19.44
CA LYS A 367 -13.95 0.93 20.25
C LYS A 367 -13.90 0.68 21.75
N LEU A 368 -12.88 -0.04 22.25
CA LEU A 368 -12.77 -0.37 23.68
C LEU A 368 -12.79 0.87 24.59
N THR A 369 -12.16 1.99 24.17
CA THR A 369 -12.12 3.24 24.95
C THR A 369 -12.91 4.37 24.30
N GLY A 370 -13.81 4.03 23.37
CA GLY A 370 -14.63 5.02 22.64
C GLY A 370 -13.93 5.69 21.44
N SER A 371 -12.71 5.28 21.13
CA SER A 371 -11.98 5.64 19.91
C SER A 371 -11.54 4.37 19.18
N ASP A 372 -11.26 4.49 17.89
CA ASP A 372 -10.80 3.36 17.07
C ASP A 372 -9.45 2.84 17.56
N GLN A 373 -9.45 1.56 17.87
CA GLN A 373 -8.30 0.86 18.42
C GLN A 373 -8.14 -0.48 17.72
N ILE A 374 -6.92 -0.95 17.68
CA ILE A 374 -6.62 -2.32 17.25
C ILE A 374 -6.01 -3.11 18.40
N ALA A 375 -6.54 -4.29 18.63
CA ALA A 375 -5.91 -5.29 19.46
C ALA A 375 -5.01 -6.16 18.55
N VAL A 376 -3.76 -6.33 18.96
CA VAL A 376 -2.79 -7.16 18.24
C VAL A 376 -2.25 -8.21 19.20
N ALA A 377 -2.42 -9.48 18.86
CA ALA A 377 -1.85 -10.61 19.58
C ALA A 377 -0.72 -11.22 18.76
N ASP A 378 0.48 -11.25 19.33
CA ASP A 378 1.62 -12.01 18.82
C ASP A 378 1.79 -13.33 19.60
N GLY A 379 2.90 -14.05 19.40
CA GLY A 379 3.15 -15.31 20.10
C GLY A 379 3.31 -15.19 21.64
N ASN A 380 3.46 -13.98 22.18
CA ASN A 380 3.85 -13.73 23.57
C ASN A 380 2.98 -12.70 24.28
N THR A 381 2.43 -11.73 23.57
CA THR A 381 1.75 -10.58 24.15
C THR A 381 0.47 -10.23 23.40
N VAL A 382 -0.44 -9.58 24.13
CA VAL A 382 -1.56 -8.84 23.55
C VAL A 382 -1.33 -7.36 23.80
N GLN A 383 -1.49 -6.56 22.77
CA GLN A 383 -1.31 -5.11 22.81
C GLN A 383 -2.59 -4.43 22.31
N LEU A 384 -3.00 -3.40 23.00
CA LEU A 384 -4.04 -2.48 22.51
C LEU A 384 -3.35 -1.23 21.98
N LEU A 385 -3.62 -0.89 20.74
CA LEU A 385 -3.02 0.22 20.03
C LEU A 385 -4.09 1.22 19.60
N SER A 386 -3.89 2.49 19.90
CA SER A 386 -4.68 3.57 19.29
C SER A 386 -4.08 3.92 17.93
N LEU A 387 -4.93 3.96 16.91
CA LEU A 387 -4.59 4.43 15.58
C LEU A 387 -4.79 5.94 15.51
N GLN A 388 -3.81 6.65 14.98
CA GLN A 388 -3.89 8.08 14.77
C GLN A 388 -3.52 8.40 13.33
N LYS A 389 -4.42 9.12 12.66
CA LYS A 389 -4.14 9.74 11.37
C LYS A 389 -3.49 11.09 11.64
N SER A 390 -2.28 11.29 11.18
CA SER A 390 -1.67 12.61 11.13
C SER A 390 -1.83 13.18 9.73
N ASP A 391 -2.31 14.41 9.63
CA ASP A 391 -2.28 15.13 8.36
C ASP A 391 -0.86 15.16 7.83
N ALA A 392 -0.66 14.71 6.60
CA ALA A 392 0.64 14.82 5.97
C ALA A 392 1.04 16.30 5.95
N PRO A 393 2.27 16.62 6.34
CA PRO A 393 2.76 17.99 6.22
C PRO A 393 2.59 18.43 4.76
N PHE A 394 2.11 19.64 4.57
CA PHE A 394 1.95 20.23 3.24
C PHE A 394 3.23 20.01 2.43
N PHE A 395 3.15 19.27 1.32
CA PHE A 395 4.29 19.12 0.42
C PHE A 395 4.54 20.44 -0.29
N TYR A 396 5.39 21.27 0.31
CA TYR A 396 5.83 22.55 -0.27
C TYR A 396 6.79 22.38 -1.44
N THR A 397 7.21 21.15 -1.77
CA THR A 397 8.19 20.87 -2.83
C THR A 397 7.81 21.51 -4.19
N PRO A 398 6.58 21.43 -4.72
CA PRO A 398 6.23 22.11 -5.95
C PRO A 398 6.27 23.65 -5.82
N LEU A 399 5.87 24.17 -4.66
CA LEU A 399 5.90 25.61 -4.37
C LEU A 399 7.34 26.12 -4.26
N VAL A 400 8.21 25.40 -3.55
CA VAL A 400 9.64 25.72 -3.43
C VAL A 400 10.32 25.63 -4.79
N ALA A 401 10.05 24.59 -5.59
CA ALA A 401 10.56 24.47 -6.95
C ALA A 401 10.09 25.64 -7.83
N GLY A 402 8.82 26.03 -7.75
CA GLY A 402 8.26 27.18 -8.44
C GLY A 402 8.96 28.49 -8.07
N ILE A 403 9.25 28.71 -6.78
CA ILE A 403 10.01 29.88 -6.29
C ILE A 403 11.42 29.87 -6.86
N VAL A 404 12.13 28.74 -6.81
CA VAL A 404 13.51 28.63 -7.34
C VAL A 404 13.55 28.91 -8.86
N VAL A 405 12.63 28.32 -9.62
CA VAL A 405 12.52 28.57 -11.07
C VAL A 405 12.19 30.04 -11.34
N SER A 406 11.32 30.66 -10.55
CA SER A 406 10.97 32.08 -10.66
C SER A 406 12.18 32.98 -10.41
N ILE A 407 13.02 32.68 -9.43
CA ILE A 407 14.27 33.40 -9.15
C ILE A 407 15.24 33.30 -10.34
N ILE A 408 15.36 32.09 -10.93
CA ILE A 408 16.23 31.86 -12.10
C ILE A 408 15.72 32.67 -13.32
N ILE A 409 14.40 32.66 -13.57
CA ILE A 409 13.79 33.43 -14.66
C ILE A 409 14.05 34.93 -14.45
N PHE A 410 13.87 35.44 -13.23
CA PHE A 410 14.10 36.83 -12.90
C PHE A 410 15.58 37.22 -13.07
N ALA A 411 16.52 36.40 -12.58
CA ALA A 411 17.95 36.60 -12.74
C ALA A 411 18.38 36.61 -14.20
N ALA A 412 17.85 35.67 -15.00
CA ALA A 412 18.12 35.62 -16.45
C ALA A 412 17.58 36.88 -17.17
N ALA A 413 16.36 37.31 -16.83
CA ALA A 413 15.79 38.53 -17.43
C ALA A 413 16.58 39.79 -17.04
N TRP A 414 17.02 39.87 -15.78
CA TRP A 414 17.91 40.94 -15.31
C TRP A 414 19.22 40.93 -16.05
N PHE A 415 19.88 39.79 -16.21
CA PHE A 415 21.14 39.64 -16.92
C PHE A 415 20.98 40.03 -18.39
N ILE A 416 19.92 39.55 -19.08
CA ILE A 416 19.63 39.93 -20.49
C ILE A 416 19.37 41.44 -20.60
N GLY A 417 18.67 42.03 -19.62
CA GLY A 417 18.43 43.49 -19.58
C GLY A 417 19.67 44.35 -19.37
N THR A 418 20.72 43.78 -18.75
CA THR A 418 22.00 44.48 -18.50
C THR A 418 23.04 44.26 -19.61
N LEU A 419 22.79 43.34 -20.57
CA LEU A 419 23.67 43.16 -21.71
C LEU A 419 23.66 44.41 -22.57
N PRO A 420 24.85 44.91 -23.01
CA PRO A 420 24.94 46.05 -23.88
C PRO A 420 24.22 45.77 -25.21
N ASP A 421 23.56 46.81 -25.74
CA ASP A 421 22.77 46.67 -26.96
C ASP A 421 23.67 46.21 -28.13
N LYS A 422 23.23 45.18 -28.85
CA LYS A 422 23.96 44.61 -30.00
C LYS A 422 24.27 45.69 -31.08
N SER A 423 23.57 46.82 -31.09
CA SER A 423 23.86 47.94 -31.93
C SER A 423 25.19 48.62 -31.56
N ALA A 424 25.55 48.68 -30.27
CA ALA A 424 26.85 49.23 -29.84
C ALA A 424 28.01 48.28 -30.20
N LEU A 425 27.78 46.94 -30.10
CA LEU A 425 28.78 45.95 -30.54
C LEU A 425 28.97 45.92 -32.05
N ARG A 426 27.92 46.16 -32.85
CA ARG A 426 28.03 46.26 -34.33
C ARG A 426 28.83 47.47 -34.76
N VAL A 427 28.69 48.61 -34.11
CA VAL A 427 29.48 49.83 -34.44
C VAL A 427 30.95 49.62 -34.08
N ALA A 428 31.28 48.86 -33.03
CA ALA A 428 32.68 48.56 -32.70
C ALA A 428 33.31 47.50 -33.62
N ILE A 429 32.50 46.69 -34.34
CA ILE A 429 32.97 45.63 -35.27
C ILE A 429 33.19 46.19 -36.72
N GLU A 430 32.60 47.33 -37.07
CA GLU A 430 32.71 47.96 -38.37
C GLU A 430 33.77 49.08 -38.39
N ASP A 431 34.68 49.14 -37.44
CA ASP A 431 35.81 50.04 -37.48
C ASP A 431 36.85 49.50 -38.47
N HIS A 432 36.74 49.94 -39.69
CA HIS A 432 37.70 49.66 -40.82
C HIS A 432 38.97 50.48 -40.73
N SER A 433 39.26 51.17 -39.65
CA SER A 433 40.52 51.79 -39.38
C SER A 433 41.65 50.75 -39.28
N SER A 434 42.85 51.10 -39.64
CA SER A 434 44.00 50.21 -39.53
C SER A 434 44.23 49.73 -38.10
N ALA A 435 43.88 50.53 -37.09
CA ALA A 435 43.94 50.16 -35.68
C ALA A 435 42.83 49.14 -35.29
N GLY A 436 41.59 49.29 -35.79
CA GLY A 436 40.49 48.36 -35.59
C GLY A 436 40.74 47.02 -36.25
N LEU A 437 41.27 47.01 -37.47
CA LEU A 437 41.66 45.81 -38.22
C LEU A 437 42.84 45.06 -37.55
N LEU A 438 43.82 45.76 -36.98
CA LEU A 438 44.90 45.14 -36.20
C LEU A 438 44.40 44.49 -34.91
N SER A 439 43.47 45.14 -34.21
CA SER A 439 42.83 44.58 -33.02
C SER A 439 42.02 43.34 -33.36
N ARG A 440 41.25 43.34 -34.44
CA ARG A 440 40.48 42.20 -34.93
C ARG A 440 41.39 41.04 -35.33
N ARG A 441 42.50 41.30 -36.00
CA ARG A 441 43.50 40.27 -36.31
C ARG A 441 44.05 39.60 -35.06
N ARG A 442 44.37 40.37 -33.98
CA ARG A 442 44.84 39.81 -32.70
C ARG A 442 43.84 38.93 -32.07
N MET A 443 42.56 39.35 -31.99
CA MET A 443 41.48 38.53 -31.40
C MET A 443 41.25 37.23 -32.17
N LEU A 444 41.40 37.24 -33.51
CA LEU A 444 41.27 36.04 -34.34
C LEU A 444 42.42 35.05 -34.11
N HIS A 445 43.65 35.54 -33.90
CA HIS A 445 44.79 34.71 -33.54
C HIS A 445 44.60 34.07 -32.14
N GLU A 446 44.15 34.85 -31.17
CA GLU A 446 43.83 34.34 -29.83
C GLU A 446 42.70 33.29 -29.90
N GLY A 447 41.63 33.52 -30.67
CA GLY A 447 40.55 32.58 -30.89
C GLY A 447 41.00 31.28 -31.54
N ILE A 448 41.93 31.32 -32.49
CA ILE A 448 42.51 30.10 -33.10
C ILE A 448 43.32 29.32 -32.05
N ALA A 449 44.14 29.98 -31.24
CA ALA A 449 44.94 29.35 -30.19
C ALA A 449 44.05 28.71 -29.10
N ASP A 450 42.91 29.33 -28.76
CA ASP A 450 41.95 28.79 -27.81
C ASP A 450 41.26 27.53 -28.33
N VAL A 451 40.83 27.52 -29.59
CA VAL A 451 40.24 26.36 -30.25
C VAL A 451 41.23 25.19 -30.34
N GLU A 452 42.51 25.46 -30.58
CA GLU A 452 43.57 24.44 -30.57
C GLU A 452 43.82 23.88 -29.17
N ARG A 453 43.78 24.74 -28.14
CA ARG A 453 43.88 24.33 -26.73
C ARG A 453 42.71 23.41 -26.32
N LEU A 454 41.48 23.77 -26.66
CA LEU A 454 40.29 22.98 -26.39
C LEU A 454 40.30 21.60 -27.10
N LYS A 455 40.93 21.51 -28.26
CA LYS A 455 41.15 20.24 -28.94
C LYS A 455 42.17 19.38 -28.16
N GLN A 456 43.27 19.98 -27.70
CA GLN A 456 44.31 19.27 -26.98
C GLN A 456 43.83 18.78 -25.60
N SER A 457 42.95 19.52 -24.93
CA SER A 457 42.34 19.12 -23.68
C SER A 457 41.21 18.07 -23.82
N GLY A 458 40.78 17.76 -25.07
CA GLY A 458 39.71 16.82 -25.32
C GLY A 458 38.30 17.40 -25.08
N GLU A 459 38.19 18.70 -24.84
CA GLU A 459 36.91 19.37 -24.54
C GLU A 459 36.10 19.71 -25.80
N MET A 460 36.70 19.57 -27.01
CA MET A 460 36.01 19.87 -28.26
C MET A 460 35.99 18.64 -29.19
N PRO A 461 34.79 18.25 -29.71
CA PRO A 461 34.70 17.18 -30.70
C PRO A 461 35.45 17.51 -32.01
N PRO A 462 36.05 16.51 -32.70
CA PRO A 462 36.88 16.74 -33.91
C PRO A 462 36.16 17.50 -35.03
N GLU A 463 34.87 17.21 -35.23
CA GLU A 463 34.08 17.89 -36.29
C GLU A 463 33.82 19.36 -35.97
N ALA A 464 33.50 19.68 -34.71
CA ALA A 464 33.30 21.05 -34.24
C ALA A 464 34.61 21.86 -34.31
N TYR A 465 35.75 21.23 -33.99
CA TYR A 465 37.08 21.82 -34.15
C TYR A 465 37.37 22.23 -35.61
N LEU A 466 37.18 21.32 -36.56
CA LEU A 466 37.47 21.61 -37.97
C LEU A 466 36.56 22.71 -38.51
N ALA A 467 35.29 22.70 -38.17
CA ALA A 467 34.34 23.73 -38.58
C ALA A 467 34.73 25.11 -38.03
N ARG A 468 35.04 25.19 -36.72
CA ARG A 468 35.39 26.45 -36.06
C ARG A 468 36.73 27.00 -36.50
N LEU A 469 37.71 26.12 -36.69
CA LEU A 469 39.03 26.52 -37.21
C LEU A 469 38.94 27.08 -38.63
N LYS A 470 38.15 26.45 -39.52
CA LYS A 470 37.91 26.93 -40.89
C LYS A 470 37.26 28.31 -40.90
N GLU A 471 36.27 28.52 -40.02
CA GLU A 471 35.60 29.83 -39.89
C GLU A 471 36.56 30.92 -39.44
N LEU A 472 37.35 30.70 -38.37
CA LEU A 472 38.29 31.68 -37.83
C LEU A 472 39.42 32.00 -38.82
N ARG A 473 39.93 30.99 -39.52
CA ARG A 473 40.98 31.21 -40.59
C ARG A 473 40.43 31.98 -41.78
N GLY A 474 39.16 31.75 -42.14
CA GLY A 474 38.51 32.56 -43.19
C GLY A 474 38.39 34.02 -42.78
N GLN A 475 37.95 34.31 -41.58
CA GLN A 475 37.85 35.68 -41.04
C GLN A 475 39.19 36.34 -40.87
N LEU A 476 40.24 35.59 -40.54
CA LEU A 476 41.60 36.09 -40.45
C LEU A 476 42.14 36.52 -41.86
N ALA A 477 41.94 35.65 -42.84
CA ALA A 477 42.35 35.97 -44.24
C ALA A 477 41.64 37.22 -44.78
N ASP A 478 40.35 37.38 -44.54
CA ASP A 478 39.58 38.56 -44.91
C ASP A 478 40.10 39.83 -44.22
N THR A 479 40.43 39.70 -42.91
CA THR A 479 40.98 40.83 -42.13
C THR A 479 42.37 41.22 -42.60
N GLU A 480 43.22 40.27 -42.97
CA GLU A 480 44.55 40.52 -43.51
C GLU A 480 44.49 41.14 -44.90
N ALA A 481 43.55 40.68 -45.73
CA ALA A 481 43.32 41.33 -47.06
C ALA A 481 42.82 42.77 -46.90
N ALA A 482 42.01 43.07 -45.91
CA ALA A 482 41.58 44.43 -45.60
C ALA A 482 42.71 45.30 -45.05
N LEU A 483 43.59 44.76 -44.19
CA LEU A 483 44.80 45.45 -43.73
C LEU A 483 45.77 45.76 -44.86
N ALA A 484 45.97 44.85 -45.80
CA ALA A 484 46.82 45.07 -46.98
C ALA A 484 46.25 46.19 -47.86
N LYS A 485 44.91 46.25 -48.06
CA LYS A 485 44.27 47.37 -48.81
C LYS A 485 44.38 48.72 -48.08
N ALA A 486 44.44 48.72 -46.76
CA ALA A 486 44.57 49.93 -45.94
C ALA A 486 46.02 50.45 -45.86
N GLY A 487 46.98 49.82 -46.55
CA GLY A 487 48.37 50.23 -46.57
C GLY A 487 49.13 50.08 -45.26
N ALA A 488 48.60 49.30 -44.34
CA ALA A 488 49.22 49.01 -43.04
C ALA A 488 50.39 48.03 -43.22
N SER A 489 51.63 48.50 -42.89
CA SER A 489 52.80 47.61 -42.84
C SER A 489 52.64 46.55 -41.79
N ILE A 490 52.38 45.31 -42.20
CA ILE A 490 52.30 44.16 -41.33
C ILE A 490 53.73 43.75 -40.98
N LYS A 491 54.19 44.02 -39.73
CA LYS A 491 55.39 43.39 -39.23
C LYS A 491 55.07 41.90 -39.08
N THR A 492 55.72 41.05 -39.86
CA THR A 492 55.65 39.61 -39.78
C THR A 492 56.20 39.23 -38.41
N GLU A 493 55.33 38.75 -37.49
CA GLU A 493 55.77 38.18 -36.23
C GLU A 493 56.51 36.89 -36.56
N THR A 494 57.68 36.70 -35.95
CA THR A 494 58.54 35.54 -36.20
C THR A 494 58.76 34.82 -34.85
N PHE A 495 58.86 33.52 -34.91
CA PHE A 495 59.23 32.71 -33.78
C PHE A 495 60.49 31.87 -34.06
N LYS A 496 61.14 31.41 -33.05
CA LYS A 496 62.31 30.56 -33.21
C LYS A 496 61.91 29.07 -33.21
N CYS A 497 62.40 28.32 -34.18
CA CYS A 497 62.20 26.89 -34.26
C CYS A 497 62.77 26.24 -32.99
N PRO A 498 61.96 25.43 -32.25
CA PRO A 498 62.37 24.78 -30.98
C PRO A 498 63.51 23.78 -31.21
N ASN A 499 63.67 23.26 -32.40
CA ASN A 499 64.72 22.29 -32.75
C ASN A 499 66.05 22.89 -33.20
N CYS A 500 66.01 23.87 -34.08
CA CYS A 500 67.24 24.42 -34.65
C CYS A 500 67.50 25.89 -34.34
N GLY A 501 66.57 26.59 -33.68
CA GLY A 501 66.70 28.02 -33.38
C GLY A 501 66.54 28.98 -34.54
N GLY A 502 66.25 28.48 -35.74
CA GLY A 502 66.03 29.31 -36.94
C GLY A 502 64.78 30.18 -36.79
N THR A 503 64.83 31.44 -37.26
CA THR A 503 63.69 32.37 -37.17
C THR A 503 62.69 32.07 -38.26
N LEU A 504 61.48 31.71 -37.90
CA LEU A 504 60.42 31.35 -38.82
C LEU A 504 59.28 32.37 -38.77
N PRO A 505 58.58 32.66 -39.85
CA PRO A 505 57.34 33.43 -39.77
C PRO A 505 56.23 32.58 -39.08
N LEU A 506 55.39 33.25 -38.31
CA LEU A 506 54.21 32.59 -37.71
C LEU A 506 53.31 32.03 -38.82
N GLY A 507 52.86 30.75 -38.62
CA GLY A 507 51.95 30.08 -39.56
C GLY A 507 52.61 29.10 -40.51
N VAL A 508 53.88 28.78 -40.35
CA VAL A 508 54.57 27.73 -41.14
C VAL A 508 54.46 26.38 -40.43
N ASP A 509 54.03 25.35 -41.14
CA ASP A 509 53.85 24.01 -40.64
C ASP A 509 55.17 23.21 -40.52
N LYS A 510 56.23 23.63 -41.28
CA LYS A 510 57.53 22.99 -41.23
C LYS A 510 58.62 24.03 -41.20
N CYS A 511 59.66 23.78 -40.46
CA CYS A 511 60.86 24.59 -40.43
C CYS A 511 61.63 24.43 -41.76
N GLU A 512 61.81 25.50 -42.45
CA GLU A 512 62.58 25.56 -43.72
C GLU A 512 64.06 25.25 -43.51
N TYR A 513 64.60 25.40 -42.30
CA TYR A 513 66.02 25.16 -41.99
C TYR A 513 66.32 23.72 -41.60
N CYS A 514 65.42 23.05 -40.91
CA CYS A 514 65.69 21.69 -40.39
C CYS A 514 64.61 20.66 -40.75
N GLY A 515 63.56 21.02 -41.43
CA GLY A 515 62.52 20.15 -41.91
C GLY A 515 61.55 19.64 -40.82
N GLN A 516 61.73 20.05 -39.57
CA GLN A 516 60.87 19.63 -38.43
C GLN A 516 59.51 20.30 -38.58
N VAL A 517 58.45 19.53 -38.32
CA VAL A 517 57.09 20.07 -38.21
C VAL A 517 57.04 20.94 -36.96
N VAL A 518 56.77 22.21 -37.13
CA VAL A 518 56.63 23.22 -36.10
C VAL A 518 55.19 23.66 -36.11
N ILE A 519 54.46 23.24 -35.11
CA ILE A 519 53.10 23.73 -34.87
C ILE A 519 53.25 25.03 -34.09
N SER A 520 53.01 26.14 -34.77
CA SER A 520 53.03 27.49 -34.17
C SER A 520 51.63 27.90 -33.75
#